data_27e9adfb138354d9732537ba6b1582fb
#
_entry.id   27e9adfb138354d9732537ba6b1582fb
#
_cell.length_a   1.000
_cell.length_b   1.000
_cell.length_c   1.000
_cell.angle_alpha   90.00
_cell.angle_beta   90.00
_cell.angle_gamma   90.00
#
_symmetry.space_group_name_H-M   'P 1'
#
loop_
_entity.id
_entity.type
_entity.pdbx_description
1 polymer ?
#
loop_
_entity_poly.entity_id
_entity_poly.type
_entity_poly.pdbx_seq_one_letter_code
_entity_poly.pdbx_strand_id
1 'polypeptide(L)'
;MLFRSMAVLLPEKEFDMQRDILDKIAETQKTGKRHFIIIVAEGVGHAQEIANEIQARTGIDSRATILGHVQRGGSPTLRDRVNASAMGYQAVCLLEQGKYNRIVGMKGEKLVDYPVDEALEMTKSLDPVLVDVCNTISI
;
A
#
# COMPACT_ATOMS: atom_id res chain seq x y z
N MET A 1 2.22 10.82 -4.60
CA MET A 1 1.63 11.02 -5.94
C MET A 1 0.16 10.58 -6.00
N LEU A 2 -0.53 10.64 -4.89
CA LEU A 2 -1.94 10.26 -4.74
C LEU A 2 -2.93 11.36 -5.15
N PHE A 3 -2.46 12.59 -5.32
CA PHE A 3 -3.27 13.79 -5.51
C PHE A 3 -4.09 13.88 -6.81
N ARG A 4 -4.02 12.87 -7.68
CA ARG A 4 -4.80 12.81 -8.92
C ARG A 4 -5.45 11.45 -9.16
N SER A 5 -5.35 10.53 -8.19
CA SER A 5 -6.07 9.27 -8.29
C SER A 5 -7.54 9.49 -7.95
N MET A 6 -8.42 8.90 -8.73
CA MET A 6 -9.85 8.94 -8.49
C MET A 6 -10.24 7.98 -7.35
N ALA A 7 -9.59 6.85 -7.24
CA ALA A 7 -9.81 5.87 -6.20
C ALA A 7 -8.50 5.17 -5.79
N VAL A 8 -8.44 4.76 -4.52
CA VAL A 8 -7.39 3.92 -3.96
C VAL A 8 -8.06 2.72 -3.31
N LEU A 9 -7.77 1.54 -3.81
CA LEU A 9 -8.30 0.27 -3.30
C LEU A 9 -7.26 -0.36 -2.38
N LEU A 10 -7.67 -0.69 -1.16
CA LEU A 10 -6.84 -1.19 -0.09
C LEU A 10 -7.43 -2.50 0.46
N PRO A 11 -6.62 -3.52 0.79
CA PRO A 11 -7.10 -4.81 1.26
C PRO A 11 -7.81 -4.72 2.63
N GLU A 12 -7.51 -3.68 3.42
CA GLU A 12 -8.13 -3.43 4.72
C GLU A 12 -9.55 -2.84 4.61
N LYS A 13 -10.01 -2.53 3.40
CA LYS A 13 -11.35 -2.01 3.11
C LYS A 13 -12.01 -2.86 2.05
N GLU A 14 -13.17 -3.36 2.37
CA GLU A 14 -14.05 -3.95 1.36
C GLU A 14 -14.45 -2.87 0.35
N PHE A 15 -14.20 -3.12 -0.95
CA PHE A 15 -14.59 -2.20 -2.00
C PHE A 15 -15.77 -2.77 -2.80
N ASP A 16 -16.62 -1.87 -3.25
CA ASP A 16 -17.72 -2.15 -4.16
C ASP A 16 -17.46 -1.52 -5.53
N MET A 17 -17.46 -2.33 -6.59
CA MET A 17 -17.16 -1.88 -7.94
C MET A 17 -18.08 -0.75 -8.40
N GLN A 18 -19.38 -0.84 -8.09
CA GLN A 18 -20.35 0.16 -8.49
C GLN A 18 -20.11 1.49 -7.78
N ARG A 19 -20.15 1.47 -6.46
CA ARG A 19 -20.05 2.66 -5.60
C ARG A 19 -18.67 3.32 -5.67
N ASP A 20 -17.61 2.53 -5.58
CA ASP A 20 -16.26 3.07 -5.34
C ASP A 20 -15.52 3.39 -6.64
N ILE A 21 -15.98 2.87 -7.79
CA ILE A 21 -15.36 3.07 -9.08
C ILE A 21 -16.33 3.65 -10.11
N LEU A 22 -17.39 2.93 -10.45
CA LEU A 22 -18.23 3.28 -11.59
C LEU A 22 -19.03 4.57 -11.37
N ASP A 23 -19.60 4.74 -10.18
CA ASP A 23 -20.34 5.97 -9.84
C ASP A 23 -19.40 7.17 -9.82
N LYS A 24 -18.19 7.02 -9.28
CA LYS A 24 -17.15 8.07 -9.30
C LYS A 24 -16.69 8.42 -10.72
N ILE A 25 -16.56 7.43 -11.61
CA ILE A 25 -16.27 7.68 -13.03
C ILE A 25 -17.39 8.52 -13.63
N ALA A 26 -18.65 8.12 -13.45
CA ALA A 26 -19.80 8.81 -13.99
C ALA A 26 -19.93 10.25 -13.48
N GLU A 27 -19.69 10.47 -12.19
CA GLU A 27 -19.67 11.83 -11.60
C GLU A 27 -18.54 12.67 -12.16
N THR A 28 -17.33 12.11 -12.22
CA THR A 28 -16.15 12.83 -12.69
C THR A 28 -16.23 13.15 -14.18
N GLN A 29 -16.85 12.31 -14.99
CA GLN A 29 -17.11 12.59 -16.41
C GLN A 29 -17.99 13.85 -16.62
N LYS A 30 -18.92 14.12 -15.71
CA LYS A 30 -19.76 15.33 -15.77
C LYS A 30 -18.96 16.64 -15.68
N THR A 31 -17.76 16.57 -15.07
CA THR A 31 -16.83 17.72 -14.98
C THR A 31 -15.99 17.91 -16.24
N GLY A 32 -16.15 17.05 -17.27
CA GLY A 32 -15.35 17.08 -18.50
C GLY A 32 -14.03 16.31 -18.43
N LYS A 33 -13.71 15.69 -17.30
CA LYS A 33 -12.48 14.88 -17.12
C LYS A 33 -12.61 13.56 -17.89
N ARG A 34 -11.56 13.22 -18.65
CA ARG A 34 -11.55 12.04 -19.53
C ARG A 34 -10.54 10.97 -19.11
N HIS A 35 -9.69 11.27 -18.13
CA HIS A 35 -8.62 10.38 -17.69
C HIS A 35 -8.78 10.09 -16.22
N PHE A 36 -8.68 8.81 -15.85
CA PHE A 36 -8.86 8.33 -14.50
C PHE A 36 -7.65 7.48 -14.10
N ILE A 37 -7.21 7.64 -12.87
CA ILE A 37 -6.17 6.81 -12.27
C ILE A 37 -6.77 6.15 -11.05
N ILE A 38 -6.73 4.82 -11.03
CA ILE A 38 -7.12 4.00 -9.89
C ILE A 38 -5.86 3.30 -9.38
N ILE A 39 -5.59 3.41 -8.10
CA ILE A 39 -4.48 2.73 -7.45
C ILE A 39 -5.03 1.50 -6.76
N VAL A 40 -4.50 0.34 -7.11
CA VAL A 40 -4.89 -0.95 -6.52
C VAL A 40 -3.70 -1.49 -5.74
N ALA A 41 -3.84 -1.64 -4.43
CA ALA A 41 -2.82 -2.27 -3.61
C ALA A 41 -2.68 -3.76 -3.96
N GLU A 42 -1.47 -4.31 -3.83
CA GLU A 42 -1.17 -5.71 -4.19
C GLU A 42 -2.10 -6.70 -3.45
N GLY A 43 -2.42 -6.42 -2.19
CA GLY A 43 -3.30 -7.28 -1.38
C GLY A 43 -4.77 -7.33 -1.84
N VAL A 44 -5.23 -6.36 -2.66
CA VAL A 44 -6.55 -6.42 -3.31
C VAL A 44 -6.53 -7.40 -4.47
N GLY A 45 -5.40 -7.51 -5.17
CA GLY A 45 -5.24 -8.37 -6.33
C GLY A 45 -6.07 -7.93 -7.54
N HIS A 46 -6.13 -8.81 -8.54
CA HIS A 46 -7.08 -8.74 -9.68
C HIS A 46 -7.12 -7.42 -10.47
N ALA A 47 -6.04 -6.61 -10.47
CA ALA A 47 -6.02 -5.31 -11.12
C ALA A 47 -6.39 -5.37 -12.61
N GLN A 48 -6.01 -6.45 -13.32
CA GLN A 48 -6.38 -6.65 -14.73
C GLN A 48 -7.88 -6.95 -14.89
N GLU A 49 -8.46 -7.73 -13.98
CA GLU A 49 -9.89 -8.05 -14.02
C GLU A 49 -10.73 -6.78 -13.74
N ILE A 50 -10.30 -5.98 -12.76
CA ILE A 50 -10.90 -4.67 -12.46
C ILE A 50 -10.85 -3.76 -13.70
N ALA A 51 -9.73 -3.67 -14.40
CA ALA A 51 -9.60 -2.88 -15.62
C ALA A 51 -10.54 -3.38 -16.73
N ASN A 52 -10.60 -4.70 -16.92
CA ASN A 52 -11.49 -5.31 -17.93
C ASN A 52 -12.96 -5.05 -17.60
N GLU A 53 -13.37 -5.13 -16.34
CA GLU A 53 -14.74 -4.85 -15.91
C GLU A 53 -15.10 -3.37 -16.11
N ILE A 54 -14.21 -2.45 -15.75
CA ILE A 54 -14.41 -1.01 -16.01
C ILE A 54 -14.63 -0.78 -17.52
N GLN A 55 -13.79 -1.35 -18.36
CA GLN A 55 -13.93 -1.20 -19.81
C GLN A 55 -15.24 -1.80 -20.33
N ALA A 56 -15.62 -2.98 -19.87
CA ALA A 56 -16.85 -3.64 -20.29
C ALA A 56 -18.12 -2.84 -19.90
N ARG A 57 -18.11 -2.21 -18.71
CA ARG A 57 -19.28 -1.51 -18.16
C ARG A 57 -19.37 -0.04 -18.57
N THR A 58 -18.24 0.60 -18.88
CA THR A 58 -18.20 2.05 -19.18
C THR A 58 -17.82 2.36 -20.63
N GLY A 59 -17.26 1.40 -21.37
CA GLY A 59 -16.67 1.62 -22.69
C GLY A 59 -15.35 2.41 -22.69
N ILE A 60 -14.81 2.75 -21.51
CA ILE A 60 -13.54 3.47 -21.38
C ILE A 60 -12.39 2.48 -21.53
N ASP A 61 -11.46 2.74 -22.46
CA ASP A 61 -10.23 1.93 -22.60
C ASP A 61 -9.45 1.97 -21.26
N SER A 62 -9.35 0.83 -20.62
CA SER A 62 -8.77 0.67 -19.29
C SER A 62 -7.65 -0.34 -19.31
N ARG A 63 -6.50 0.01 -18.72
CA ARG A 63 -5.31 -0.82 -18.72
C ARG A 63 -4.72 -0.91 -17.33
N ALA A 64 -4.42 -2.12 -16.87
CA ALA A 64 -3.67 -2.33 -15.65
C ALA A 64 -2.16 -2.27 -15.93
N THR A 65 -1.44 -1.54 -15.09
CA THR A 65 0.03 -1.53 -15.07
C THR A 65 0.50 -2.08 -13.73
N ILE A 66 1.04 -3.29 -13.75
CA ILE A 66 1.55 -3.96 -12.56
C ILE A 66 3.00 -3.56 -12.38
N LEU A 67 3.28 -2.74 -11.36
CA LEU A 67 4.61 -2.16 -11.13
C LEU A 67 5.63 -3.19 -10.63
N GLY A 68 5.22 -4.20 -9.88
CA GLY A 68 6.07 -5.29 -9.44
C GLY A 68 7.38 -4.83 -8.78
N HIS A 69 8.50 -5.30 -9.27
CA HIS A 69 9.84 -5.01 -8.73
C HIS A 69 10.21 -3.52 -8.71
N VAL A 70 9.64 -2.70 -9.58
CA VAL A 70 9.86 -1.24 -9.58
C VAL A 70 9.47 -0.61 -8.24
N GLN A 71 8.51 -1.19 -7.52
CA GLN A 71 8.11 -0.75 -6.19
C GLN A 71 9.09 -1.16 -5.08
N ARG A 72 10.01 -2.07 -5.36
CA ARG A 72 10.96 -2.58 -4.36
C ARG A 72 12.15 -1.65 -4.11
N GLY A 73 12.11 -0.48 -4.68
CA GLY A 73 13.07 0.59 -4.40
C GLY A 73 14.29 0.54 -5.32
N GLY A 74 15.19 1.48 -5.10
CA GLY A 74 16.47 1.64 -5.78
C GLY A 74 17.64 1.47 -4.81
N SER A 75 18.66 2.31 -4.97
CA SER A 75 19.80 2.33 -4.04
C SER A 75 19.33 2.77 -2.65
N PRO A 76 19.82 2.10 -1.58
CA PRO A 76 19.45 2.44 -0.22
C PRO A 76 19.88 3.86 0.15
N THR A 77 19.00 4.56 0.85
CA THR A 77 19.26 5.89 1.42
C THR A 77 20.18 5.80 2.63
N LEU A 78 20.64 6.95 3.15
CA LEU A 78 21.35 7.01 4.42
C LEU A 78 20.54 6.35 5.56
N ARG A 79 19.24 6.64 5.62
CA ARG A 79 18.36 6.08 6.68
C ARG A 79 18.27 4.56 6.58
N ASP A 80 18.15 4.01 5.38
CA ASP A 80 18.11 2.56 5.16
C ASP A 80 19.38 1.91 5.67
N ARG A 81 20.55 2.50 5.38
CA ARG A 81 21.86 1.97 5.78
C ARG A 81 22.06 2.02 7.28
N VAL A 82 21.73 3.15 7.92
CA VAL A 82 21.86 3.32 9.38
C VAL A 82 20.92 2.35 10.10
N ASN A 83 19.65 2.26 9.69
CA ASN A 83 18.70 1.35 10.29
C ASN A 83 19.12 -0.12 10.11
N ALA A 84 19.56 -0.50 8.92
CA ALA A 84 20.02 -1.86 8.66
C ALA A 84 21.22 -2.24 9.56
N SER A 85 22.19 -1.33 9.70
CA SER A 85 23.37 -1.55 10.57
C SER A 85 22.96 -1.69 12.03
N ALA A 86 22.05 -0.84 12.51
CA ALA A 86 21.55 -0.89 13.89
C ALA A 86 20.74 -2.17 14.15
N MET A 87 19.88 -2.58 13.22
CA MET A 87 19.13 -3.83 13.33
C MET A 87 20.06 -5.06 13.33
N GLY A 88 21.08 -5.07 12.45
CA GLY A 88 22.08 -6.14 12.42
C GLY A 88 22.87 -6.26 13.72
N TYR A 89 23.32 -5.13 14.26
CA TYR A 89 23.98 -5.09 15.56
C TYR A 89 23.09 -5.63 16.69
N GLN A 90 21.85 -5.18 16.75
CA GLN A 90 20.88 -5.64 17.74
C GLN A 90 20.63 -7.15 17.65
N ALA A 91 20.54 -7.68 16.42
CA ALA A 91 20.35 -9.11 16.21
C ALA A 91 21.50 -9.94 16.82
N VAL A 92 22.74 -9.50 16.64
CA VAL A 92 23.91 -10.16 17.24
C VAL A 92 23.86 -10.07 18.78
N CYS A 93 23.55 -8.90 19.33
CA CYS A 93 23.41 -8.74 20.78
C CYS A 93 22.33 -9.66 21.38
N LEU A 94 21.23 -9.87 20.67
CA LEU A 94 20.19 -10.82 21.11
C LEU A 94 20.70 -12.26 21.12
N LEU A 95 21.44 -12.67 20.09
CA LEU A 95 22.08 -14.00 20.06
C LEU A 95 23.08 -14.20 21.19
N GLU A 96 23.90 -13.21 21.50
CA GLU A 96 24.84 -13.25 22.66
C GLU A 96 24.10 -13.39 23.99
N GLN A 97 22.87 -12.82 24.10
CA GLN A 97 21.99 -12.97 25.25
C GLN A 97 21.23 -14.31 25.29
N GLY A 98 21.46 -15.20 24.32
CA GLY A 98 20.74 -16.47 24.20
C GLY A 98 19.28 -16.30 23.75
N LYS A 99 18.90 -15.16 23.19
CA LYS A 99 17.56 -14.89 22.68
C LYS A 99 17.48 -15.26 21.20
N TYR A 100 16.82 -16.36 20.91
CA TYR A 100 16.63 -16.91 19.56
C TYR A 100 15.20 -16.67 19.07
N ASN A 101 14.95 -16.95 17.78
CA ASN A 101 13.63 -16.85 17.15
C ASN A 101 12.99 -15.46 17.33
N ARG A 102 13.77 -14.40 17.06
CA ARG A 102 13.30 -13.03 17.19
C ARG A 102 13.41 -12.28 15.86
N ILE A 103 12.45 -11.42 15.62
CA ILE A 103 12.47 -10.45 14.53
C ILE A 103 12.89 -9.11 15.10
N VAL A 104 13.92 -8.50 14.50
CA VAL A 104 14.37 -7.15 14.84
C VAL A 104 13.82 -6.16 13.82
N GLY A 105 13.28 -5.06 14.27
CA GLY A 105 12.66 -4.04 13.41
C GLY A 105 12.77 -2.63 13.98
N MET A 106 12.21 -1.69 13.22
CA MET A 106 12.07 -0.29 13.64
C MET A 106 10.59 0.04 13.87
N LYS A 107 10.28 0.62 15.03
CA LYS A 107 8.97 1.21 15.32
C LYS A 107 9.13 2.72 15.51
N GLY A 108 8.81 3.48 14.48
CA GLY A 108 9.23 4.89 14.42
C GLY A 108 10.75 4.98 14.33
N GLU A 109 11.39 5.62 15.32
CA GLU A 109 12.85 5.75 15.42
C GLU A 109 13.49 4.81 16.45
N LYS A 110 12.71 3.89 17.02
CA LYS A 110 13.19 2.97 18.05
C LYS A 110 13.40 1.57 17.48
N LEU A 111 14.52 0.97 17.82
CA LEU A 111 14.74 -0.46 17.63
C LEU A 111 13.80 -1.24 18.56
N VAL A 112 13.16 -2.24 17.99
CA VAL A 112 12.29 -3.18 18.70
C VAL A 112 12.61 -4.59 18.27
N ASP A 113 12.34 -5.56 19.15
CA ASP A 113 12.43 -6.98 18.81
C ASP A 113 11.22 -7.72 19.38
N TYR A 114 10.73 -8.70 18.62
CA TYR A 114 9.58 -9.52 18.96
C TYR A 114 9.88 -11.00 18.72
N PRO A 115 9.30 -11.92 19.49
CA PRO A 115 9.26 -13.33 19.12
C PRO A 115 8.64 -13.50 17.72
N VAL A 116 9.12 -14.45 16.93
CA VAL A 116 8.60 -14.68 15.56
C VAL A 116 7.11 -14.93 15.57
N ASP A 117 6.63 -15.77 16.48
CA ASP A 117 5.21 -16.13 16.59
C ASP A 117 4.33 -14.89 16.87
N GLU A 118 4.75 -14.05 17.82
CA GLU A 118 4.06 -12.79 18.13
C GLU A 118 4.08 -11.84 16.93
N ALA A 119 5.22 -11.72 16.26
CA ALA A 119 5.36 -10.80 15.12
C ALA A 119 4.49 -11.22 13.92
N LEU A 120 4.27 -12.52 13.71
CA LEU A 120 3.40 -13.03 12.65
C LEU A 120 1.91 -12.76 12.90
N GLU A 121 1.51 -12.61 14.15
CA GLU A 121 0.14 -12.26 14.53
C GLU A 121 -0.13 -10.75 14.48
N MET A 122 0.93 -9.93 14.39
CA MET A 122 0.78 -8.47 14.34
C MET A 122 0.14 -8.02 13.04
N THR A 123 -0.92 -7.25 13.16
CA THR A 123 -1.59 -6.59 12.03
C THR A 123 -1.27 -5.09 12.02
N LYS A 124 -1.07 -4.53 10.84
CA LYS A 124 -0.90 -3.10 10.65
C LYS A 124 -2.26 -2.48 10.33
N SER A 125 -2.71 -1.56 11.16
CA SER A 125 -3.89 -0.75 10.86
C SER A 125 -3.52 0.44 9.98
N LEU A 126 -4.46 0.86 9.13
CA LEU A 126 -4.35 2.12 8.40
C LEU A 126 -4.57 3.29 9.36
N ASP A 127 -3.84 4.37 9.14
CA ASP A 127 -4.14 5.64 9.81
C ASP A 127 -5.45 6.22 9.23
N PRO A 128 -6.52 6.32 10.02
CA PRO A 128 -7.81 6.79 9.54
C PRO A 128 -7.75 8.24 9.03
N VAL A 129 -6.89 9.07 9.60
CA VAL A 129 -6.71 10.46 9.15
C VAL A 129 -6.10 10.50 7.75
N LEU A 130 -5.08 9.69 7.48
CA LEU A 130 -4.48 9.63 6.15
C LEU A 130 -5.44 9.08 5.10
N VAL A 131 -6.29 8.14 5.48
CA VAL A 131 -7.34 7.61 4.60
C VAL A 131 -8.38 8.68 4.26
N ASP A 132 -8.82 9.44 5.27
CA ASP A 132 -9.79 10.52 5.08
C ASP A 132 -9.22 11.65 4.22
N VAL A 133 -8.00 12.07 4.48
CA VAL A 133 -7.28 13.03 3.62
C VAL A 133 -7.20 12.52 2.19
N CYS A 134 -6.83 11.25 1.98
CA CYS A 134 -6.76 10.66 0.64
C CYS A 134 -8.11 10.74 -0.09
N ASN A 135 -9.21 10.39 0.58
CA ASN A 135 -10.55 10.44 -0.01
C ASN A 135 -11.00 11.88 -0.31
N THR A 136 -10.66 12.84 0.57
CA THR A 136 -11.04 14.24 0.43
C THR A 136 -10.34 14.93 -0.76
N ILE A 137 -9.07 14.58 -1.01
CA ILE A 137 -8.28 15.20 -2.09
C ILE A 137 -8.30 14.41 -3.40
N SER A 138 -8.94 13.25 -3.43
CA SER A 138 -9.15 12.44 -4.65
C SER A 138 -10.29 13.05 -5.45
N ILE A 139 -9.98 13.65 -6.62
CA ILE A 139 -10.94 14.34 -7.51
C ILE A 139 -10.92 13.67 -8.87
#